data_f61bb0e4c5ce0a2707fcec1026a33cbb
#
_entry.id   f61bb0e4c5ce0a2707fcec1026a33cbb
#
_cell.length_a   1.000
_cell.length_b   1.000
_cell.length_c   1.000
_cell.angle_alpha   90.00
_cell.angle_beta   90.00
_cell.angle_gamma   90.00
#
_symmetry.space_group_name_H-M   'P 1'
#
loop_
_entity.id
_entity.type
_entity.pdbx_description
1 polymer ?
#
loop_
_entity_poly.entity_id
_entity_poly.type
_entity_poly.pdbx_seq_one_letter_code
_entity_poly.pdbx_strand_id
1 'polypeptide(L)'
;MAAEATKKRKGTALLAVMDENCSSCAGSPICEAHCPVDDCINLVYEELPQGGLKPYRVFVDNEKCIGCQMCYSDDLTKIHQHKETEEIFYEYASRFYDSNRKPVEPDAVPKKFQLQLIGTESEDRLDKKICPWDAIKMYEFEEGAAVSEFFYDQSKIKQVNGLFVIDTKEKERLEEKQAELYE
;
A
#
# COMPACT_ATOMS: atom_id res chain seq x y z
N MET A 1 17.87 -15.25 6.75
CA MET A 1 16.76 -15.33 7.72
C MET A 1 15.52 -14.89 6.97
N ALA A 2 14.54 -15.76 6.79
CA ALA A 2 13.29 -15.42 6.13
C ALA A 2 12.52 -14.44 7.03
N ALA A 3 12.16 -13.28 6.47
CA ALA A 3 11.25 -12.35 7.13
C ALA A 3 9.92 -13.08 7.36
N GLU A 4 9.49 -13.22 8.61
CA GLU A 4 8.14 -13.69 8.91
C GLU A 4 7.15 -12.74 8.26
N ALA A 5 6.36 -13.27 7.34
CA ALA A 5 5.26 -12.54 6.74
C ALA A 5 4.34 -12.05 7.86
N THR A 6 4.21 -10.73 7.99
CA THR A 6 3.27 -10.11 8.91
C THR A 6 1.88 -10.65 8.61
N LYS A 7 1.30 -11.41 9.53
CA LYS A 7 -0.04 -11.98 9.38
C LYS A 7 -1.03 -10.84 9.16
N LYS A 8 -1.74 -10.86 8.03
CA LYS A 8 -2.88 -9.98 7.80
C LYS A 8 -3.81 -9.99 9.02
N ARG A 9 -4.19 -8.81 9.49
CA ARG A 9 -5.19 -8.69 10.55
C ARG A 9 -6.51 -9.25 10.03
N LYS A 10 -7.11 -10.22 10.71
CA LYS A 10 -8.49 -10.66 10.43
C LYS A 10 -9.43 -9.46 10.64
N GLY A 11 -10.11 -9.00 9.61
CA GLY A 11 -11.23 -8.09 9.79
C GLY A 11 -11.48 -7.01 8.75
N THR A 12 -10.49 -6.54 7.99
CA THR A 12 -10.76 -5.60 6.90
C THR A 12 -10.10 -6.08 5.63
N ALA A 13 -10.91 -6.37 4.62
CA ALA A 13 -10.45 -6.63 3.27
C ALA A 13 -10.17 -5.30 2.51
N LEU A 14 -9.77 -4.25 3.24
CA LEU A 14 -9.42 -2.96 2.66
C LEU A 14 -8.06 -3.06 1.98
N LEU A 15 -8.04 -2.80 0.68
CA LEU A 15 -6.84 -2.91 -0.14
C LEU A 15 -6.67 -1.68 -1.02
N ALA A 16 -5.41 -1.29 -1.24
CA ALA A 16 -5.09 -0.24 -2.21
C ALA A 16 -5.08 -0.82 -3.62
N VAL A 17 -5.76 -0.15 -4.55
CA VAL A 17 -5.75 -0.48 -5.97
C VAL A 17 -5.23 0.72 -6.75
N MET A 18 -4.31 0.47 -7.69
CA MET A 18 -3.78 1.49 -8.58
C MET A 18 -4.60 1.53 -9.87
N ASP A 19 -5.22 2.67 -10.14
CA ASP A 19 -6.04 2.87 -11.33
C ASP A 19 -5.25 3.33 -12.57
N GLU A 20 -5.97 3.56 -13.66
CA GLU A 20 -5.41 3.96 -14.95
C GLU A 20 -4.68 5.32 -14.94
N ASN A 21 -4.96 6.18 -13.94
CA ASN A 21 -4.30 7.48 -13.81
C ASN A 21 -2.86 7.36 -13.29
N CYS A 22 -2.43 6.16 -12.89
CA CYS A 22 -1.09 5.94 -12.40
C CYS A 22 -0.05 6.18 -13.51
N SER A 23 0.75 7.23 -13.34
CA SER A 23 1.86 7.59 -14.23
C SER A 23 3.20 6.96 -13.85
N SER A 24 3.21 6.05 -12.85
CA SER A 24 4.44 5.49 -12.29
C SER A 24 5.43 6.52 -11.71
N CYS A 25 5.02 7.79 -11.60
CA CYS A 25 5.88 8.93 -11.17
C CYS A 25 7.23 8.94 -11.91
N ALA A 26 7.22 8.68 -13.21
CA ALA A 26 8.40 8.59 -14.06
C ALA A 26 9.49 7.63 -13.54
N GLY A 27 9.10 6.55 -12.85
CA GLY A 27 10.01 5.54 -12.33
C GLY A 27 10.46 5.74 -10.86
N SER A 28 9.85 6.69 -10.16
CA SER A 28 10.14 6.94 -8.73
C SER A 28 8.84 7.10 -7.93
N PRO A 29 8.10 6.01 -7.71
CA PRO A 29 6.76 6.06 -7.11
C PRO A 29 6.81 6.47 -5.63
N ILE A 30 6.15 7.58 -5.30
CA ILE A 30 6.06 8.11 -3.94
C ILE A 30 5.32 7.13 -3.01
N CYS A 31 4.30 6.46 -3.52
CA CYS A 31 3.50 5.50 -2.75
C CYS A 31 4.32 4.30 -2.26
N GLU A 32 5.31 3.85 -3.02
CA GLU A 32 6.25 2.81 -2.60
C GLU A 32 7.07 3.28 -1.39
N ALA A 33 7.58 4.51 -1.43
CA ALA A 33 8.36 5.07 -0.33
C ALA A 33 7.56 5.26 0.97
N HIS A 34 6.22 5.40 0.87
CA HIS A 34 5.34 5.56 2.02
C HIS A 34 4.77 4.23 2.53
N CYS A 35 4.92 3.14 1.79
CA CYS A 35 4.42 1.84 2.21
C CYS A 35 5.28 1.28 3.36
N PRO A 36 4.66 0.93 4.52
CA PRO A 36 5.40 0.36 5.64
C PRO A 36 5.71 -1.13 5.46
N VAL A 37 5.21 -1.73 4.39
CA VAL A 37 5.39 -3.16 4.10
C VAL A 37 6.34 -3.30 2.92
N ASP A 38 7.46 -3.94 3.16
CA ASP A 38 8.49 -4.18 2.15
C ASP A 38 7.93 -4.97 0.97
N ASP A 39 8.28 -4.57 -0.24
CA ASP A 39 7.86 -5.21 -1.51
C ASP A 39 6.34 -5.33 -1.69
N CYS A 40 5.54 -4.53 -0.99
CA CYS A 40 4.09 -4.50 -1.17
C CYS A 40 3.67 -3.65 -2.37
N ILE A 41 4.37 -2.55 -2.61
CA ILE A 41 4.15 -1.68 -3.77
C ILE A 41 5.39 -1.73 -4.65
N ASN A 42 5.21 -2.08 -5.90
CA ASN A 42 6.31 -2.29 -6.83
C ASN A 42 6.05 -1.60 -8.17
N LEU A 43 7.12 -1.06 -8.75
CA LEU A 43 7.07 -0.47 -10.08
C LEU A 43 7.07 -1.55 -11.15
N VAL A 44 6.13 -1.47 -12.08
CA VAL A 44 5.99 -2.38 -13.22
C VAL A 44 6.33 -1.67 -14.51
N TYR A 45 7.04 -2.36 -15.39
CA TYR A 45 7.44 -1.90 -16.71
C TYR A 45 6.67 -2.63 -17.80
N GLU A 46 6.54 -2.01 -18.95
CA GLU A 46 6.08 -2.66 -20.19
C GLU A 46 7.16 -2.62 -21.27
N GLU A 47 7.14 -3.63 -22.14
CA GLU A 47 8.04 -3.69 -23.30
C GLU A 47 7.55 -2.76 -24.42
N LEU A 48 8.47 -2.01 -24.99
CA LEU A 48 8.20 -1.17 -26.15
C LEU A 48 8.32 -1.98 -27.45
N PRO A 49 7.47 -1.73 -28.47
CA PRO A 49 7.53 -2.42 -29.76
C PRO A 49 8.91 -2.34 -30.46
N GLN A 50 9.61 -1.24 -30.25
CA GLN A 50 10.95 -1.00 -30.81
C GLN A 50 12.07 -1.57 -29.93
N GLY A 51 11.73 -2.24 -28.85
CA GLY A 51 12.66 -2.72 -27.83
C GLY A 51 12.86 -1.71 -26.69
N GLY A 52 13.27 -2.23 -25.54
CA GLY A 52 13.44 -1.47 -24.30
C GLY A 52 12.22 -1.54 -23.40
N LEU A 53 12.37 -0.99 -22.19
CA LEU A 53 11.35 -0.99 -21.14
C LEU A 53 10.99 0.45 -20.81
N LYS A 54 9.71 0.70 -20.54
CA LYS A 54 9.26 1.96 -19.95
C LYS A 54 8.45 1.68 -18.67
N PRO A 55 8.50 2.57 -17.66
CA PRO A 55 7.61 2.50 -16.53
C PRO A 55 6.13 2.53 -16.98
N TYR A 56 5.35 1.60 -16.46
CA TYR A 56 3.92 1.49 -16.79
C TYR A 56 3.06 1.99 -15.65
N ARG A 57 2.99 1.21 -14.57
CA ARG A 57 2.27 1.54 -13.33
C ARG A 57 3.02 0.96 -12.14
N VAL A 58 2.61 1.37 -10.94
CA VAL A 58 2.92 0.57 -9.76
C VAL A 58 1.85 -0.50 -9.58
N PHE A 59 2.20 -1.63 -9.01
CA PHE A 59 1.24 -2.62 -8.56
C PHE A 59 1.30 -2.81 -7.05
N VAL A 60 0.18 -3.21 -6.49
CA VAL A 60 0.07 -3.55 -5.09
C VAL A 60 -0.05 -5.07 -4.98
N ASP A 61 0.80 -5.66 -4.16
CA ASP A 61 0.67 -7.05 -3.77
C ASP A 61 -0.48 -7.19 -2.77
N ASN A 62 -1.61 -7.73 -3.22
CA ASN A 62 -2.80 -7.88 -2.40
C ASN A 62 -2.61 -8.85 -1.23
N GLU A 63 -1.64 -9.75 -1.27
CA GLU A 63 -1.32 -10.65 -0.16
C GLU A 63 -0.51 -9.95 0.92
N LYS A 64 0.32 -8.95 0.54
CA LYS A 64 1.13 -8.16 1.45
C LYS A 64 0.41 -6.92 1.96
N CYS A 65 -0.51 -6.36 1.20
CA CYS A 65 -1.25 -5.15 1.58
C CYS A 65 -2.03 -5.36 2.87
N ILE A 66 -1.78 -4.53 3.87
CA ILE A 66 -2.43 -4.56 5.18
C ILE A 66 -3.56 -3.53 5.32
N GLY A 67 -3.86 -2.78 4.25
CA GLY A 67 -4.92 -1.76 4.25
C GLY A 67 -4.64 -0.55 5.14
N CYS A 68 -3.37 -0.25 5.41
CA CYS A 68 -2.99 0.83 6.32
C CYS A 68 -3.22 2.24 5.80
N GLN A 69 -3.56 2.40 4.52
CA GLN A 69 -3.84 3.67 3.82
C GLN A 69 -2.66 4.66 3.74
N MET A 70 -1.46 4.30 4.17
CA MET A 70 -0.30 5.21 4.16
C MET A 70 0.16 5.61 2.75
N CYS A 71 -0.14 4.80 1.74
CA CYS A 71 0.09 5.14 0.34
C CYS A 71 -0.99 6.08 -0.23
N TYR A 72 -2.13 6.19 0.46
CA TYR A 72 -3.28 6.99 0.02
C TYR A 72 -3.24 8.42 0.57
N SER A 73 -2.88 8.58 1.85
CA SER A 73 -2.84 9.90 2.51
C SER A 73 -1.66 10.01 3.47
N ASP A 74 -1.03 11.17 3.51
CA ASP A 74 0.05 11.50 4.45
C ASP A 74 -0.46 12.10 5.78
N ASP A 75 -1.74 12.47 5.83
CA ASP A 75 -2.38 13.08 7.00
C ASP A 75 -3.08 12.02 7.87
N LEU A 76 -2.40 10.91 8.09
CA LEU A 76 -2.92 9.79 8.85
C LEU A 76 -2.34 9.75 10.26
N THR A 77 -3.23 9.54 11.23
CA THR A 77 -2.80 9.10 12.54
C THR A 77 -2.51 7.60 12.49
N LYS A 78 -1.26 7.23 12.71
CA LYS A 78 -0.83 5.84 12.78
C LYS A 78 -1.19 5.28 14.15
N ILE A 79 -1.72 4.06 14.17
CA ILE A 79 -2.05 3.34 15.40
C ILE A 79 -1.02 2.26 15.59
N HIS A 80 -0.25 2.39 16.66
CA HIS A 80 0.77 1.41 17.06
C HIS A 80 0.32 0.64 18.29
N GLN A 81 0.68 -0.62 18.37
CA GLN A 81 0.52 -1.43 19.56
C GLN A 81 1.91 -1.83 20.07
N HIS A 82 2.12 -1.69 21.36
CA HIS A 82 3.33 -2.22 22.00
C HIS A 82 3.27 -3.75 22.01
N LYS A 83 4.32 -4.41 21.54
CA LYS A 83 4.34 -5.86 21.31
C LYS A 83 4.21 -6.71 22.58
N GLU A 84 4.68 -6.18 23.72
CA GLU A 84 4.68 -6.90 24.99
C GLU A 84 3.55 -6.46 25.93
N THR A 85 3.30 -5.14 26.02
CA THR A 85 2.27 -4.61 26.95
C THR A 85 0.91 -4.46 26.33
N GLU A 86 0.81 -4.61 24.99
CA GLU A 86 -0.41 -4.39 24.20
C GLU A 86 -0.99 -2.97 24.28
N GLU A 87 -0.27 -2.04 24.89
CA GLU A 87 -0.66 -0.63 24.95
C GLU A 87 -0.75 0.00 23.58
N ILE A 88 -1.76 0.86 23.38
CA ILE A 88 -1.99 1.56 22.12
C ILE A 88 -1.37 2.96 22.16
N PHE A 89 -0.64 3.28 21.10
CA PHE A 89 -0.07 4.60 20.84
C PHE A 89 -0.54 5.12 19.50
N TYR A 90 -0.84 6.40 19.46
CA TYR A 90 -1.17 7.12 18.23
C TYR A 90 0.02 7.99 17.82
N GLU A 91 0.41 7.93 16.55
CA GLU A 91 1.46 8.79 15.99
C GLU A 91 0.84 9.71 14.93
N TYR A 92 0.94 11.02 15.17
CA TYR A 92 0.54 12.06 14.24
C TYR A 92 1.60 13.15 14.16
N ALA A 93 1.98 13.57 12.95
CA ALA A 93 3.01 14.59 12.73
C ALA A 93 4.31 14.36 13.54
N SER A 94 4.76 13.10 13.59
CA SER A 94 5.94 12.66 14.36
C SER A 94 5.85 12.83 15.87
N ARG A 95 4.66 13.01 16.40
CA ARG A 95 4.38 13.04 17.85
C ARG A 95 3.57 11.82 18.24
N PHE A 96 3.84 11.31 19.45
CA PHE A 96 3.12 10.19 20.01
C PHE A 96 2.11 10.64 21.06
N TYR A 97 0.99 9.93 21.12
CA TYR A 97 -0.10 10.12 22.06
C TYR A 97 -0.47 8.76 22.66
N ASP A 98 -0.87 8.75 23.90
CA ASP A 98 -1.37 7.54 24.58
C ASP A 98 -2.80 7.15 24.13
N SER A 99 -3.34 6.08 24.69
CA SER A 99 -4.70 5.59 24.42
C SER A 99 -5.81 6.62 24.72
N ASN A 100 -5.51 7.61 25.57
CA ASN A 100 -6.41 8.71 25.92
C ASN A 100 -6.17 9.98 25.09
N ARG A 101 -5.38 9.87 24.02
CA ARG A 101 -5.00 10.99 23.14
C ARG A 101 -4.20 12.10 23.86
N LYS A 102 -3.53 11.79 24.97
CA LYS A 102 -2.63 12.71 25.62
C LYS A 102 -1.22 12.59 25.04
N PRO A 103 -0.52 13.71 24.83
CA PRO A 103 0.87 13.67 24.34
C PRO A 103 1.76 12.84 25.28
N VAL A 104 2.57 11.99 24.67
CA VAL A 104 3.59 11.20 25.38
C VAL A 104 4.91 11.95 25.33
N GLU A 105 5.57 12.09 26.48
CA GLU A 105 6.89 12.71 26.54
C GLU A 105 7.90 11.91 25.67
N PRO A 106 8.85 12.56 24.99
CA PRO A 106 9.76 11.89 24.08
C PRO A 106 10.54 10.71 24.68
N ASP A 107 10.91 10.84 25.97
CA ASP A 107 11.63 9.80 26.71
C ASP A 107 10.76 8.60 27.09
N ALA A 108 9.44 8.77 27.08
CA ALA A 108 8.46 7.73 27.41
C ALA A 108 7.90 7.02 26.15
N VAL A 109 8.26 7.49 24.94
CA VAL A 109 7.86 6.85 23.70
C VAL A 109 8.59 5.51 23.54
N PRO A 110 7.88 4.38 23.34
CA PRO A 110 8.53 3.10 23.10
C PRO A 110 9.42 3.15 21.85
N LYS A 111 10.51 2.40 21.88
CA LYS A 111 11.41 2.31 20.73
C LYS A 111 10.68 1.67 19.53
N LYS A 112 11.01 2.10 18.32
CA LYS A 112 10.34 1.66 17.09
C LYS A 112 10.22 0.13 16.96
N PHE A 113 11.23 -0.63 17.39
CA PHE A 113 11.20 -2.08 17.32
C PHE A 113 10.22 -2.74 18.33
N GLN A 114 9.81 -2.01 19.37
CA GLN A 114 8.81 -2.45 20.35
C GLN A 114 7.38 -2.22 19.90
N LEU A 115 7.20 -1.39 18.85
CA LEU A 115 5.91 -1.04 18.30
C LEU A 115 5.58 -1.86 17.06
N GLN A 116 4.30 -2.17 16.90
CA GLN A 116 3.72 -2.76 15.70
C GLN A 116 2.64 -1.82 15.18
N LEU A 117 2.74 -1.43 13.92
CA LEU A 117 1.66 -0.69 13.27
C LEU A 117 0.46 -1.62 13.08
N ILE A 118 -0.68 -1.24 13.65
CA ILE A 118 -1.90 -2.05 13.61
C ILE A 118 -3.04 -1.42 12.81
N GLY A 119 -2.91 -0.15 12.46
CA GLY A 119 -3.91 0.56 11.67
C GLY A 119 -3.58 2.04 11.51
N THR A 120 -4.49 2.74 10.86
CA THR A 120 -4.43 4.18 10.67
C THR A 120 -5.83 4.77 10.80
N GLU A 121 -5.89 6.02 11.23
CA GLU A 121 -7.12 6.83 11.25
C GLU A 121 -6.88 8.12 10.47
N SER A 122 -7.91 8.62 9.80
CA SER A 122 -7.90 9.93 9.18
C SER A 122 -9.07 10.74 9.70
N GLU A 123 -8.80 11.92 10.21
CA GLU A 123 -9.86 12.85 10.67
C GLU A 123 -10.46 13.62 9.49
N ASP A 124 -9.69 13.85 8.43
CA ASP A 124 -10.14 14.62 7.26
C ASP A 124 -9.66 13.96 5.96
N ARG A 125 -10.55 13.18 5.36
CA ARG A 125 -10.22 12.22 4.28
C ARG A 125 -9.94 12.84 2.91
N LEU A 126 -10.11 14.14 2.71
CA LEU A 126 -10.33 14.64 1.35
C LEU A 126 -9.18 15.46 0.75
N ASP A 127 -8.29 16.05 1.53
CA ASP A 127 -7.46 17.13 0.98
C ASP A 127 -5.97 16.84 0.82
N LYS A 128 -5.44 15.73 1.34
CA LYS A 128 -4.00 15.46 1.27
C LYS A 128 -3.68 14.06 0.76
N LYS A 129 -3.93 13.84 -0.51
CA LYS A 129 -3.56 12.60 -1.19
C LYS A 129 -2.07 12.60 -1.51
N ILE A 130 -1.39 11.51 -1.21
CA ILE A 130 0.02 11.32 -1.57
C ILE A 130 0.21 11.28 -3.09
N CYS A 131 -0.70 10.59 -3.77
CA CYS A 131 -0.62 10.47 -5.22
C CYS A 131 -1.12 11.75 -5.91
N PRO A 132 -0.24 12.50 -6.62
CA PRO A 132 -0.63 13.72 -7.32
C PRO A 132 -1.60 13.46 -8.48
N TRP A 133 -1.72 12.23 -8.94
CA TRP A 133 -2.60 11.80 -10.04
C TRP A 133 -3.91 11.21 -9.55
N ASP A 134 -4.13 11.14 -8.24
CA ASP A 134 -5.28 10.49 -7.61
C ASP A 134 -5.50 9.05 -8.07
N ALA A 135 -4.43 8.34 -8.36
CA ALA A 135 -4.46 6.99 -8.93
C ALA A 135 -4.60 5.88 -7.88
N ILE A 136 -4.52 6.21 -6.59
CA ILE A 136 -4.66 5.23 -5.51
C ILE A 136 -6.08 5.29 -5.00
N LYS A 137 -6.76 4.15 -5.03
CA LYS A 137 -8.10 3.99 -4.48
C LYS A 137 -8.06 2.92 -3.39
N MET A 138 -8.81 3.16 -2.32
CA MET A 138 -8.97 2.18 -1.25
C MET A 138 -10.33 1.51 -1.40
N TYR A 139 -10.32 0.20 -1.61
CA TYR A 139 -11.53 -0.60 -1.75
C TYR A 139 -11.66 -1.59 -0.60
N GLU A 140 -12.86 -1.69 -0.08
CA GLU A 140 -13.23 -2.73 0.88
C GLU A 140 -13.87 -3.89 0.12
N PHE A 141 -13.24 -5.05 0.19
CA PHE A 141 -13.73 -6.26 -0.46
C PHE A 141 -14.45 -7.14 0.54
N GLU A 142 -15.52 -7.78 0.12
CA GLU A 142 -16.25 -8.74 0.94
C GLU A 142 -15.39 -9.98 1.23
N GLU A 143 -15.64 -10.63 2.38
CA GLU A 143 -14.97 -11.86 2.72
C GLU A 143 -15.30 -12.96 1.70
N GLY A 144 -14.27 -13.53 1.07
CA GLY A 144 -14.42 -14.54 0.02
C GLY A 144 -14.56 -13.99 -1.41
N ALA A 145 -14.52 -12.66 -1.59
CA ALA A 145 -14.46 -12.07 -2.93
C ALA A 145 -13.19 -12.52 -3.67
N ALA A 146 -13.29 -12.65 -4.99
CA ALA A 146 -12.15 -12.98 -5.86
C ALA A 146 -11.24 -11.75 -6.06
N VAL A 147 -10.69 -11.24 -4.95
CA VAL A 147 -9.92 -9.99 -4.89
C VAL A 147 -8.75 -9.99 -5.88
N SER A 148 -8.13 -11.16 -6.09
CA SER A 148 -7.00 -11.31 -7.01
C SER A 148 -7.29 -10.89 -8.45
N GLU A 149 -8.55 -10.84 -8.86
CA GLU A 149 -8.93 -10.43 -10.21
C GLU A 149 -8.61 -8.96 -10.50
N PHE A 150 -8.61 -8.11 -9.47
CA PHE A 150 -8.36 -6.67 -9.56
C PHE A 150 -6.89 -6.30 -9.40
N PHE A 151 -6.02 -7.28 -9.21
CA PHE A 151 -4.58 -7.11 -9.04
C PHE A 151 -3.82 -7.84 -10.13
N TYR A 152 -2.54 -7.50 -10.26
CA TYR A 152 -1.64 -8.22 -11.16
C TYR A 152 -1.50 -9.68 -10.68
N ASP A 153 -1.63 -10.59 -11.62
CA ASP A 153 -1.23 -11.97 -11.40
C ASP A 153 0.31 -12.04 -11.40
N GLN A 154 0.88 -12.18 -10.21
CA GLN A 154 2.33 -12.20 -10.04
C GLN A 154 3.01 -13.30 -10.84
N SER A 155 2.32 -14.43 -11.09
CA SER A 155 2.84 -15.52 -11.90
C SER A 155 3.04 -15.15 -13.38
N LYS A 156 2.37 -14.08 -13.84
CA LYS A 156 2.44 -13.55 -15.21
C LYS A 156 3.35 -12.35 -15.35
N ILE A 157 3.87 -11.82 -14.24
CA ILE A 157 4.84 -10.73 -14.26
C ILE A 157 6.25 -11.31 -14.34
N LYS A 158 6.91 -11.07 -15.46
CA LYS A 158 8.29 -11.51 -15.66
C LYS A 158 9.26 -10.60 -14.92
N GLN A 159 10.38 -11.13 -14.49
CA GLN A 159 11.50 -10.32 -14.04
C GLN A 159 12.59 -10.30 -15.12
N VAL A 160 12.94 -9.11 -15.57
CA VAL A 160 14.01 -8.86 -16.51
C VAL A 160 15.02 -7.93 -15.84
N ASN A 161 16.23 -8.43 -15.60
CA ASN A 161 17.27 -7.67 -14.88
C ASN A 161 16.81 -7.08 -13.52
N GLY A 162 15.96 -7.81 -12.80
CA GLY A 162 15.42 -7.37 -11.51
C GLY A 162 14.20 -6.43 -11.60
N LEU A 163 13.76 -6.07 -12.81
CA LEU A 163 12.57 -5.24 -13.02
C LEU A 163 11.34 -6.12 -13.30
N PHE A 164 10.21 -5.75 -12.76
CA PHE A 164 8.93 -6.41 -13.04
C PHE A 164 8.39 -5.93 -14.38
N VAL A 165 8.13 -6.86 -15.30
CA VAL A 165 7.66 -6.57 -16.66
C VAL A 165 6.35 -7.29 -16.90
N ILE A 166 5.30 -6.53 -17.26
CA ILE A 166 3.98 -7.06 -17.57
C ILE A 166 3.86 -7.39 -19.06
N ASP A 167 3.22 -8.50 -19.40
CA ASP A 167 2.84 -8.78 -20.78
C ASP A 167 1.55 -8.06 -21.18
N THR A 168 1.33 -7.91 -22.48
CA THR A 168 0.20 -7.16 -23.05
C THR A 168 -1.15 -7.76 -22.68
N LYS A 169 -1.25 -9.09 -22.60
CA LYS A 169 -2.53 -9.76 -22.28
C LYS A 169 -2.92 -9.56 -20.83
N GLU A 170 -1.96 -9.64 -19.93
CA GLU A 170 -2.21 -9.41 -18.51
C GLU A 170 -2.56 -7.93 -18.25
N LYS A 171 -1.90 -7.02 -18.97
CA LYS A 171 -2.22 -5.60 -18.93
C LYS A 171 -3.67 -5.33 -19.33
N GLU A 172 -4.10 -5.84 -20.49
CA GLU A 172 -5.47 -5.69 -21.01
C GLU A 172 -6.49 -6.29 -20.04
N ARG A 173 -6.23 -7.49 -19.51
CA ARG A 173 -7.09 -8.15 -18.52
C ARG A 173 -7.29 -7.28 -17.28
N LEU A 174 -6.20 -6.73 -16.76
CA LEU A 174 -6.26 -5.93 -15.53
C LEU A 174 -7.00 -4.61 -15.76
N GLU A 175 -6.74 -3.94 -16.87
CA GLU A 175 -7.42 -2.69 -17.24
C GLU A 175 -8.94 -2.91 -17.36
N GLU A 176 -9.36 -4.01 -17.99
CA GLU A 176 -10.76 -4.40 -18.12
C GLU A 176 -11.39 -4.67 -16.73
N LYS A 177 -10.72 -5.46 -15.90
CA LYS A 177 -11.21 -5.78 -14.55
C LYS A 177 -11.27 -4.57 -13.62
N GLN A 178 -10.29 -3.71 -13.67
CA GLN A 178 -10.31 -2.51 -12.85
C GLN A 178 -11.37 -1.51 -13.27
N ALA A 179 -11.74 -1.47 -14.55
CA ALA A 179 -12.84 -0.64 -15.02
C ALA A 179 -14.18 -1.00 -14.34
N GLU A 180 -14.37 -2.28 -13.98
CA GLU A 180 -15.56 -2.74 -13.23
C GLU A 180 -15.66 -2.12 -11.81
N LEU A 181 -14.55 -1.68 -11.23
CA LEU A 181 -14.53 -1.04 -9.89
C LEU A 181 -14.94 0.44 -9.92
N TYR A 182 -14.96 1.07 -11.11
CA TYR A 182 -15.21 2.50 -11.26
C TYR A 182 -16.62 2.82 -11.79
N GLU A 183 -17.40 1.80 -12.15
CA GLU A 183 -18.82 1.91 -12.48
C GLU A 183 -19.71 1.94 -11.22
#